data_9b85cc8355e94506f6353d3dd7632f24
#
_entry.id   9b85cc8355e94506f6353d3dd7632f24
#
_cell.length_a   1.000
_cell.length_b   1.000
_cell.length_c   1.000
_cell.angle_alpha   90.00
_cell.angle_beta   90.00
_cell.angle_gamma   90.00
#
_symmetry.space_group_name_H-M   'P 1'
#
loop_
_entity.id
_entity.type
_entity.pdbx_description
1 polymer ?
#
loop_
_entity_poly.entity_id
_entity_poly.type
_entity_poly.pdbx_seq_one_letter_code
_entity_poly.pdbx_strand_id
1 'polypeptide(L)'
;LARSKGLNKNKLIWAIFILLGALAAFTNMILYNGGVVLKKTNSTEVIQKFKDVQAKGGRFELTQKDINELSSIYFAKSKNIGDITLMGVNIELLNGKILIKAPIIYKKLNLLFSSTGKFNFSNGEFVYVADNFKIGEITVPKNFVISQISKLKNKILYIKDNSIKIKSSIFPFTIDNFKIVDNKIQGTAEKLDIKMLLENDDKSSMEKIDKQIATLEQKIQSVNVLMNEADKQ
;
A
#
# COMPACT_ATOMS: atom_id res chain seq x y z
N LEU A 1 -11.57 63.41 -8.07
CA LEU A 1 -10.53 62.85 -8.96
C LEU A 1 -9.57 62.01 -8.14
N ALA A 2 -9.78 60.70 -8.11
CA ALA A 2 -8.90 59.73 -7.43
C ALA A 2 -7.63 59.55 -8.30
N ARG A 3 -6.48 59.97 -7.79
CA ARG A 3 -5.17 59.68 -8.40
C ARG A 3 -4.91 58.19 -8.31
N SER A 4 -4.95 57.48 -9.44
CA SER A 4 -4.43 56.12 -9.55
C SER A 4 -2.91 56.17 -9.30
N LYS A 5 -2.46 55.66 -8.13
CA LYS A 5 -1.04 55.44 -7.88
C LYS A 5 -0.57 54.35 -8.85
N GLY A 6 0.09 54.75 -9.93
CA GLY A 6 0.71 53.82 -10.88
C GLY A 6 1.62 52.86 -10.12
N LEU A 7 1.40 51.57 -10.29
CA LEU A 7 2.27 50.52 -9.70
C LEU A 7 3.70 50.78 -10.20
N ASN A 8 4.62 50.98 -9.27
CA ASN A 8 6.03 51.19 -9.59
C ASN A 8 6.56 49.91 -10.29
N LYS A 9 7.00 50.06 -11.58
CA LYS A 9 7.46 48.95 -12.44
C LYS A 9 8.45 48.03 -11.72
N ASN A 10 9.33 48.58 -10.90
CA ASN A 10 10.30 47.78 -10.14
C ASN A 10 9.61 46.89 -9.09
N LYS A 11 8.58 47.37 -8.39
CA LYS A 11 7.80 46.56 -7.45
C LYS A 11 7.04 45.44 -8.15
N LEU A 12 6.53 45.66 -9.34
CA LEU A 12 5.86 44.65 -10.15
C LEU A 12 6.85 43.55 -10.57
N ILE A 13 8.06 43.92 -11.01
CA ILE A 13 9.11 42.97 -11.39
C ILE A 13 9.50 42.10 -10.19
N TRP A 14 9.74 42.72 -9.04
CA TRP A 14 10.06 41.97 -7.82
C TRP A 14 8.91 41.02 -7.39
N ALA A 15 7.65 41.45 -7.51
CA ALA A 15 6.49 40.60 -7.22
C ALA A 15 6.44 39.35 -8.14
N ILE A 16 6.77 39.54 -9.44
CA ILE A 16 6.84 38.43 -10.42
C ILE A 16 7.97 37.44 -10.03
N PHE A 17 9.16 37.97 -9.68
CA PHE A 17 10.27 37.11 -9.26
C PHE A 17 9.93 36.30 -7.98
N ILE A 18 9.29 36.92 -7.00
CA ILE A 18 8.83 36.27 -5.79
C ILE A 18 7.80 35.18 -6.13
N LEU A 19 6.85 35.46 -7.00
CA LEU A 19 5.84 34.51 -7.45
C LEU A 19 6.46 33.34 -8.20
N LEU A 20 7.40 33.58 -9.11
CA LEU A 20 8.12 32.50 -9.83
C LEU A 20 8.98 31.67 -8.89
N GLY A 21 9.67 32.28 -7.92
CA GLY A 21 10.43 31.58 -6.89
C GLY A 21 9.53 30.71 -6.00
N ALA A 22 8.39 31.24 -5.58
CA ALA A 22 7.38 30.49 -4.82
C ALA A 22 6.82 29.31 -5.63
N LEU A 23 6.53 29.52 -6.92
CA LEU A 23 6.05 28.46 -7.81
C LEU A 23 7.10 27.36 -8.01
N ALA A 24 8.37 27.72 -8.20
CA ALA A 24 9.46 26.75 -8.31
C ALA A 24 9.67 25.96 -7.01
N ALA A 25 9.62 26.62 -5.85
CA ALA A 25 9.70 25.95 -4.55
C ALA A 25 8.52 24.98 -4.36
N PHE A 26 7.31 25.40 -4.68
CA PHE A 26 6.11 24.57 -4.61
C PHE A 26 6.20 23.35 -5.52
N THR A 27 6.71 23.53 -6.74
CA THR A 27 6.92 22.41 -7.69
C THR A 27 7.93 21.41 -7.15
N ASN A 28 9.04 21.87 -6.58
CA ASN A 28 10.04 21.01 -5.96
C ASN A 28 9.45 20.21 -4.77
N MET A 29 8.62 20.83 -3.95
CA MET A 29 7.95 20.16 -2.83
C MET A 29 6.99 19.05 -3.31
N ILE A 30 6.28 19.26 -4.41
CA ILE A 30 5.38 18.25 -5.00
C ILE A 30 6.18 17.11 -5.63
N LEU A 31 7.23 17.41 -6.37
CA LEU A 31 8.06 16.45 -7.10
C LEU A 31 9.06 15.72 -6.21
N TYR A 32 9.12 16.08 -4.93
CA TYR A 32 9.99 15.40 -3.98
C TYR A 32 9.62 13.90 -3.86
N ASN A 33 10.55 13.04 -4.21
CA ASN A 33 10.35 11.58 -4.20
C ASN A 33 10.88 10.89 -2.94
N GLY A 34 11.40 11.64 -1.98
CA GLY A 34 11.88 11.13 -0.69
C GLY A 34 13.01 10.11 -0.76
N GLY A 35 13.66 9.95 -1.92
CA GLY A 35 14.72 8.96 -2.11
C GLY A 35 14.24 7.50 -1.95
N VAL A 36 12.93 7.23 -2.12
CA VAL A 36 12.38 5.89 -1.98
C VAL A 36 12.91 4.99 -3.10
N VAL A 37 13.73 4.02 -2.72
CA VAL A 37 14.22 2.98 -3.62
C VAL A 37 13.37 1.73 -3.41
N LEU A 38 12.58 1.38 -4.42
CA LEU A 38 11.86 0.11 -4.45
C LEU A 38 12.88 -0.97 -4.85
N LYS A 39 13.39 -1.71 -3.88
CA LYS A 39 14.24 -2.87 -4.18
C LYS A 39 13.36 -4.01 -4.68
N LYS A 40 13.57 -4.44 -5.90
CA LYS A 40 13.05 -5.74 -6.35
C LYS A 40 13.85 -6.82 -5.64
N THR A 41 13.21 -7.60 -4.80
CA THR A 41 13.85 -8.68 -4.07
C THR A 41 13.12 -9.98 -4.39
N ASN A 42 13.83 -10.97 -4.85
CA ASN A 42 13.33 -12.34 -4.97
C ASN A 42 13.67 -13.06 -3.66
N SER A 43 12.83 -12.87 -2.64
CA SER A 43 13.05 -13.55 -1.36
C SER A 43 12.21 -14.80 -1.26
N THR A 44 12.86 -15.94 -1.36
CA THR A 44 12.28 -17.24 -1.02
C THR A 44 11.97 -17.37 0.47
N GLU A 45 12.69 -16.62 1.32
CA GLU A 45 12.55 -16.68 2.77
C GLU A 45 11.18 -16.20 3.26
N VAL A 46 10.73 -15.03 2.82
CA VAL A 46 9.42 -14.50 3.22
C VAL A 46 8.27 -15.34 2.68
N ILE A 47 8.40 -15.87 1.46
CA ILE A 47 7.42 -16.80 0.90
C ILE A 47 7.35 -18.07 1.74
N GLN A 48 8.50 -18.60 2.17
CA GLN A 48 8.54 -19.81 3.01
C GLN A 48 7.90 -19.56 4.39
N LYS A 49 8.18 -18.41 5.03
CA LYS A 49 7.49 -18.00 6.26
C LYS A 49 5.96 -18.01 6.09
N PHE A 50 5.46 -17.49 4.99
CA PHE A 50 4.02 -17.48 4.70
C PHE A 50 3.45 -18.88 4.48
N LYS A 51 4.15 -19.75 3.75
CA LYS A 51 3.76 -21.15 3.56
C LYS A 51 3.74 -21.91 4.90
N ASP A 52 4.70 -21.65 5.77
CA ASP A 52 4.76 -22.28 7.10
C ASP A 52 3.59 -21.84 7.97
N VAL A 53 3.24 -20.54 7.96
CA VAL A 53 2.06 -20.02 8.67
C VAL A 53 0.78 -20.63 8.11
N GLN A 54 0.64 -20.74 6.80
CA GLN A 54 -0.52 -21.35 6.15
C GLN A 54 -0.66 -22.84 6.50
N ALA A 55 0.45 -23.58 6.52
CA ALA A 55 0.44 -25.02 6.73
C ALA A 55 0.29 -25.41 8.19
N LYS A 56 0.90 -24.67 9.10
CA LYS A 56 1.00 -24.99 10.53
C LYS A 56 0.05 -24.19 11.40
N GLY A 57 -0.36 -22.99 10.93
CA GLY A 57 -1.01 -22.00 11.78
C GLY A 57 -0.08 -21.48 12.89
N GLY A 58 -0.67 -20.88 13.91
CA GLY A 58 0.06 -20.45 15.10
C GLY A 58 0.61 -19.04 15.02
N ARG A 59 1.64 -18.77 15.79
CA ARG A 59 2.25 -17.44 15.88
C ARG A 59 3.15 -17.16 14.69
N PHE A 60 3.09 -15.93 14.17
CA PHE A 60 4.00 -15.45 13.16
C PHE A 60 4.57 -14.08 13.54
N GLU A 61 5.74 -13.80 13.01
CA GLU A 61 6.41 -12.50 13.13
C GLU A 61 6.95 -12.07 11.76
N LEU A 62 6.63 -10.85 11.36
CA LEU A 62 7.13 -10.23 10.14
C LEU A 62 7.92 -8.96 10.49
N THR A 63 9.13 -8.90 10.02
CA THR A 63 9.97 -7.71 10.11
C THR A 63 9.56 -6.69 9.04
N GLN A 64 10.01 -5.46 9.17
CA GLN A 64 9.87 -4.44 8.11
C GLN A 64 10.46 -4.92 6.77
N LYS A 65 11.56 -5.67 6.81
CA LYS A 65 12.17 -6.28 5.63
C LYS A 65 11.19 -7.25 4.97
N ASP A 66 10.62 -8.19 5.73
CA ASP A 66 9.67 -9.18 5.22
C ASP A 66 8.46 -8.51 4.54
N ILE A 67 7.91 -7.45 5.14
CA ILE A 67 6.77 -6.71 4.60
C ILE A 67 7.12 -6.03 3.26
N ASN A 68 8.30 -5.41 3.18
CA ASN A 68 8.74 -4.74 1.98
C ASN A 68 9.11 -5.72 0.87
N GLU A 69 9.60 -6.92 1.20
CA GLU A 69 9.81 -8.00 0.26
C GLU A 69 8.47 -8.52 -0.31
N LEU A 70 7.46 -8.76 0.53
CA LEU A 70 6.10 -9.09 0.07
C LEU A 70 5.52 -8.01 -0.83
N SER A 71 5.68 -6.75 -0.44
CA SER A 71 5.29 -5.61 -1.26
C SER A 71 5.98 -5.64 -2.63
N SER A 72 7.29 -5.90 -2.66
CA SER A 72 8.05 -5.94 -3.91
C SER A 72 7.60 -7.08 -4.84
N ILE A 73 7.25 -8.24 -4.28
CA ILE A 73 6.69 -9.36 -5.02
C ILE A 73 5.31 -8.98 -5.59
N TYR A 74 4.44 -8.39 -4.78
CA TYR A 74 3.10 -7.98 -5.22
C TYR A 74 3.15 -6.90 -6.30
N PHE A 75 4.10 -5.98 -6.21
CA PHE A 75 4.35 -4.90 -7.16
C PHE A 75 5.51 -5.18 -8.13
N ALA A 76 5.80 -6.44 -8.42
CA ALA A 76 6.77 -6.81 -9.46
C ALA A 76 6.44 -6.12 -10.80
N LYS A 77 5.14 -5.90 -11.06
CA LYS A 77 4.63 -5.01 -12.11
C LYS A 77 3.82 -3.88 -11.47
N SER A 78 3.98 -2.66 -11.97
CA SER A 78 3.18 -1.51 -11.55
C SER A 78 1.68 -1.76 -11.76
N LYS A 79 0.85 -1.12 -10.96
CA LYS A 79 -0.62 -1.27 -10.97
C LYS A 79 -1.27 0.04 -11.39
N ASN A 80 -2.15 0.00 -12.37
CA ASN A 80 -2.94 1.17 -12.78
C ASN A 80 -4.23 1.25 -11.96
N ILE A 81 -4.49 2.41 -11.38
CA ILE A 81 -5.68 2.73 -10.59
C ILE A 81 -6.25 4.04 -11.14
N GLY A 82 -7.17 3.95 -12.10
CA GLY A 82 -7.63 5.12 -12.86
C GLY A 82 -6.44 5.80 -13.57
N ASP A 83 -6.28 7.11 -13.36
CA ASP A 83 -5.19 7.90 -13.95
C ASP A 83 -3.84 7.79 -13.20
N ILE A 84 -3.79 6.97 -12.16
CA ILE A 84 -2.61 6.81 -11.32
C ILE A 84 -1.96 5.46 -11.63
N THR A 85 -0.65 5.47 -11.90
CA THR A 85 0.18 4.27 -11.92
C THR A 85 0.92 4.15 -10.60
N LEU A 86 0.58 3.15 -9.79
CA LEU A 86 1.25 2.80 -8.55
C LEU A 86 2.47 1.93 -8.85
N MET A 87 3.66 2.43 -8.53
CA MET A 87 4.94 1.77 -8.84
C MET A 87 5.32 0.71 -7.81
N GLY A 88 4.83 0.86 -6.59
CA GLY A 88 5.10 -0.02 -5.46
C GLY A 88 4.72 0.64 -4.15
N VAL A 89 4.93 -0.08 -3.06
CA VAL A 89 4.69 0.42 -1.70
C VAL A 89 5.87 0.04 -0.83
N ASN A 90 6.41 1.01 -0.11
CA ASN A 90 7.38 0.82 0.96
C ASN A 90 6.70 1.12 2.29
N ILE A 91 6.90 0.25 3.27
CA ILE A 91 6.30 0.36 4.61
C ILE A 91 7.41 0.47 5.64
N GLU A 92 7.33 1.48 6.49
CA GLU A 92 8.19 1.64 7.66
C GLU A 92 7.34 1.46 8.92
N LEU A 93 7.81 0.60 9.82
CA LEU A 93 7.16 0.34 11.11
C LEU A 93 7.71 1.33 12.14
N LEU A 94 6.82 2.07 12.78
CA LEU A 94 7.15 3.16 13.72
C LEU A 94 6.31 2.96 15.00
N ASN A 95 6.90 2.46 16.07
CA ASN A 95 6.29 2.41 17.43
C ASN A 95 4.73 2.41 17.46
N GLY A 96 4.11 1.35 16.94
CA GLY A 96 2.64 1.20 16.88
C GLY A 96 1.94 1.96 15.75
N LYS A 97 2.69 2.61 14.87
CA LYS A 97 2.22 3.23 13.63
C LYS A 97 2.93 2.65 12.42
N ILE A 98 2.40 2.93 11.25
CA ILE A 98 3.09 2.66 9.97
C ILE A 98 3.24 3.96 9.19
N LEU A 99 4.35 4.08 8.48
CA LEU A 99 4.55 5.06 7.43
C LEU A 99 4.53 4.31 6.10
N ILE A 100 3.57 4.64 5.27
CA ILE A 100 3.42 4.11 3.92
C ILE A 100 4.00 5.12 2.95
N LYS A 101 4.89 4.68 2.07
CA LYS A 101 5.45 5.48 0.96
C LYS A 101 5.14 4.77 -0.34
N ALA A 102 4.46 5.43 -1.24
CA ALA A 102 4.01 4.88 -2.50
C ALA A 102 4.41 5.80 -3.67
N PRO A 103 5.50 5.50 -4.38
CA PRO A 103 5.82 6.19 -5.62
C PRO A 103 4.71 5.96 -6.64
N ILE A 104 4.19 7.05 -7.21
CA ILE A 104 3.11 7.03 -8.18
C ILE A 104 3.47 7.87 -9.41
N ILE A 105 2.89 7.53 -10.54
CA ILE A 105 2.90 8.38 -11.74
C ILE A 105 1.48 8.89 -11.95
N TYR A 106 1.32 10.20 -12.02
CA TYR A 106 0.07 10.87 -12.35
C TYR A 106 0.31 11.88 -13.45
N LYS A 107 -0.38 11.73 -14.59
CA LYS A 107 -0.22 12.62 -15.77
C LYS A 107 1.26 12.85 -16.14
N LYS A 108 2.06 11.78 -16.17
CA LYS A 108 3.52 11.78 -16.45
C LYS A 108 4.39 12.42 -15.36
N LEU A 109 3.83 12.86 -14.25
CA LEU A 109 4.59 13.36 -13.11
C LEU A 109 4.89 12.21 -12.15
N ASN A 110 6.18 12.06 -11.77
CA ASN A 110 6.60 11.16 -10.72
C ASN A 110 6.38 11.84 -9.37
N LEU A 111 5.51 11.28 -8.55
CA LEU A 111 5.11 11.82 -7.26
C LEU A 111 5.32 10.78 -6.18
N LEU A 112 5.58 11.21 -4.95
CA LEU A 112 5.56 10.35 -3.79
C LEU A 112 4.28 10.60 -2.98
N PHE A 113 3.38 9.65 -2.98
CA PHE A 113 2.29 9.62 -2.00
C PHE A 113 2.83 9.00 -0.71
N SER A 114 2.53 9.60 0.44
CA SER A 114 2.86 9.04 1.73
C SER A 114 1.75 9.27 2.76
N SER A 115 1.69 8.38 3.75
CA SER A 115 0.71 8.45 4.82
C SER A 115 1.29 7.82 6.08
N THR A 116 1.15 8.50 7.22
CA THR A 116 1.44 7.95 8.54
C THR A 116 0.12 7.69 9.26
N GLY A 117 0.02 6.58 9.97
CA GLY A 117 -1.20 6.25 10.70
C GLY A 117 -1.08 4.99 11.56
N LYS A 118 -2.14 4.71 12.32
CA LYS A 118 -2.26 3.48 13.10
C LYS A 118 -2.86 2.38 12.25
N PHE A 119 -2.33 1.18 12.40
CA PHE A 119 -2.80 0.00 11.71
C PHE A 119 -3.17 -1.05 12.75
N ASN A 120 -4.43 -1.42 12.79
CA ASN A 120 -5.00 -2.33 13.77
C ASN A 120 -5.73 -3.48 13.06
N PHE A 121 -6.04 -4.53 13.81
CA PHE A 121 -6.88 -5.62 13.35
C PHE A 121 -8.08 -5.75 14.28
N SER A 122 -9.27 -5.77 13.73
CA SER A 122 -10.51 -5.88 14.49
C SER A 122 -11.62 -6.49 13.62
N ASN A 123 -12.35 -7.45 14.18
CA ASN A 123 -13.49 -8.10 13.52
C ASN A 123 -13.14 -8.73 12.15
N GLY A 124 -11.97 -9.36 12.06
CA GLY A 124 -11.51 -9.98 10.81
C GLY A 124 -11.07 -8.98 9.72
N GLU A 125 -10.88 -7.73 10.07
CA GLU A 125 -10.47 -6.68 9.13
C GLU A 125 -9.27 -5.88 9.62
N PHE A 126 -8.42 -5.50 8.71
CA PHE A 126 -7.39 -4.50 8.99
C PHE A 126 -7.98 -3.11 8.89
N VAL A 127 -7.70 -2.30 9.90
CA VAL A 127 -8.21 -0.93 10.02
C VAL A 127 -7.04 0.03 10.04
N TYR A 128 -6.94 0.85 9.02
CA TYR A 128 -5.95 1.91 8.93
C TYR A 128 -6.59 3.28 9.23
N VAL A 129 -6.10 3.91 10.28
CA VAL A 129 -6.49 5.27 10.67
C VAL A 129 -5.34 6.21 10.37
N ALA A 130 -5.45 6.94 9.26
CA ALA A 130 -4.41 7.87 8.85
C ALA A 130 -4.32 9.07 9.79
N ASP A 131 -3.12 9.44 10.20
CA ASP A 131 -2.83 10.72 10.85
C ASP A 131 -2.78 11.84 9.79
N ASN A 132 -2.10 11.57 8.68
CA ASN A 132 -1.95 12.50 7.58
C ASN A 132 -1.81 11.78 6.23
N PHE A 133 -1.96 12.55 5.16
CA PHE A 133 -1.60 12.18 3.79
C PHE A 133 -0.73 13.28 3.18
N LYS A 134 0.26 12.91 2.38
CA LYS A 134 1.13 13.85 1.68
C LYS A 134 1.33 13.44 0.21
N ILE A 135 1.61 14.45 -0.63
CA ILE A 135 2.16 14.28 -1.98
C ILE A 135 3.46 15.08 -2.00
N GLY A 136 4.59 14.37 -2.14
CA GLY A 136 5.89 14.96 -1.84
C GLY A 136 5.95 15.41 -0.38
N GLU A 137 6.22 16.69 -0.17
CA GLU A 137 6.22 17.31 1.16
C GLU A 137 4.89 17.98 1.52
N ILE A 138 3.95 18.09 0.58
CA ILE A 138 2.70 18.82 0.76
C ILE A 138 1.66 17.94 1.42
N THR A 139 1.12 18.40 2.55
CA THR A 139 0.00 17.74 3.22
C THR A 139 -1.29 17.91 2.42
N VAL A 140 -1.97 16.79 2.18
CA VAL A 140 -3.26 16.74 1.48
C VAL A 140 -4.39 16.58 2.49
N PRO A 141 -5.52 17.32 2.35
CA PRO A 141 -6.65 17.20 3.25
C PRO A 141 -7.18 15.75 3.32
N LYS A 142 -7.35 15.23 4.55
CA LYS A 142 -7.81 13.84 4.79
C LYS A 142 -9.10 13.53 4.05
N ASN A 143 -10.10 14.40 4.19
CA ASN A 143 -11.41 14.19 3.57
C ASN A 143 -11.32 14.08 2.05
N PHE A 144 -10.40 14.83 1.42
CA PHE A 144 -10.17 14.73 -0.01
C PHE A 144 -9.65 13.32 -0.37
N VAL A 145 -8.59 12.84 0.30
CA VAL A 145 -8.02 11.52 0.02
C VAL A 145 -9.04 10.40 0.28
N ILE A 146 -9.71 10.44 1.43
CA ILE A 146 -10.74 9.46 1.79
C ILE A 146 -11.87 9.43 0.74
N SER A 147 -12.32 10.61 0.26
CA SER A 147 -13.33 10.67 -0.78
C SER A 147 -12.86 10.10 -2.13
N GLN A 148 -11.58 10.21 -2.47
CA GLN A 148 -11.03 9.59 -3.68
C GLN A 148 -10.95 8.06 -3.52
N ILE A 149 -10.49 7.58 -2.37
CA ILE A 149 -10.42 6.14 -2.05
C ILE A 149 -11.82 5.52 -2.07
N SER A 150 -12.83 6.20 -1.54
CA SER A 150 -14.22 5.68 -1.51
C SER A 150 -14.84 5.50 -2.91
N LYS A 151 -14.33 6.22 -3.91
CA LYS A 151 -14.76 6.05 -5.32
C LYS A 151 -14.18 4.80 -5.97
N LEU A 152 -13.12 4.22 -5.39
CA LEU A 152 -12.55 2.97 -5.85
C LEU A 152 -13.53 1.85 -5.53
N LYS A 153 -14.21 1.30 -6.54
CA LYS A 153 -15.10 0.14 -6.38
C LYS A 153 -14.26 -1.11 -6.12
N ASN A 154 -13.74 -1.25 -4.90
CA ASN A 154 -12.92 -2.39 -4.51
C ASN A 154 -13.68 -3.24 -3.47
N LYS A 155 -13.75 -4.57 -3.69
CA LYS A 155 -14.42 -5.50 -2.78
C LYS A 155 -13.62 -5.77 -1.49
N ILE A 156 -12.32 -5.51 -1.53
CA ILE A 156 -11.37 -5.82 -0.46
C ILE A 156 -11.11 -4.59 0.41
N LEU A 157 -10.96 -3.42 -0.22
CA LEU A 157 -10.65 -2.15 0.43
C LEU A 157 -11.86 -1.21 0.35
N TYR A 158 -12.29 -0.66 1.49
CA TYR A 158 -13.41 0.27 1.56
C TYR A 158 -13.24 1.26 2.71
N ILE A 159 -14.04 2.32 2.69
CA ILE A 159 -14.05 3.35 3.74
C ILE A 159 -15.24 3.13 4.66
N LYS A 160 -14.98 3.12 5.95
CA LYS A 160 -16.01 3.13 7.00
C LYS A 160 -15.48 3.91 8.21
N ASP A 161 -16.30 4.77 8.81
CA ASP A 161 -15.98 5.55 10.00
C ASP A 161 -14.68 6.36 9.82
N ASN A 162 -14.50 6.99 8.65
CA ASN A 162 -13.32 7.78 8.29
C ASN A 162 -11.99 7.00 8.37
N SER A 163 -12.08 5.67 8.31
CA SER A 163 -10.96 4.72 8.32
C SER A 163 -10.93 3.91 7.02
N ILE A 164 -9.74 3.52 6.61
CA ILE A 164 -9.55 2.59 5.51
C ILE A 164 -9.59 1.17 6.06
N LYS A 165 -10.54 0.38 5.59
CA LYS A 165 -10.70 -1.01 5.99
C LYS A 165 -10.28 -1.94 4.86
N ILE A 166 -9.54 -2.99 5.22
CA ILE A 166 -9.04 -4.00 4.31
C ILE A 166 -9.46 -5.36 4.87
N LYS A 167 -10.20 -6.13 4.09
CA LYS A 167 -10.63 -7.47 4.49
C LYS A 167 -9.43 -8.41 4.61
N SER A 168 -9.40 -9.22 5.67
CA SER A 168 -8.34 -10.23 5.85
C SER A 168 -8.37 -11.35 4.81
N SER A 169 -9.46 -11.48 4.05
CA SER A 169 -9.57 -12.44 2.93
C SER A 169 -8.56 -12.26 1.79
N ILE A 170 -7.73 -11.22 1.85
CA ILE A 170 -6.55 -11.09 0.97
C ILE A 170 -5.44 -12.10 1.32
N PHE A 171 -5.44 -12.60 2.57
CA PHE A 171 -4.49 -13.62 3.01
C PHE A 171 -5.05 -15.02 2.75
N PRO A 172 -4.20 -16.00 2.45
CA PRO A 172 -4.62 -17.39 2.21
C PRO A 172 -4.86 -18.18 3.52
N PHE A 173 -4.96 -17.50 4.66
CA PHE A 173 -5.22 -18.08 5.98
C PHE A 173 -6.00 -17.10 6.84
N THR A 174 -6.71 -17.59 7.84
CA THR A 174 -7.45 -16.77 8.81
C THR A 174 -6.46 -16.16 9.81
N ILE A 175 -6.56 -14.87 10.01
CA ILE A 175 -5.80 -14.13 11.02
C ILE A 175 -6.71 -13.91 12.23
N ASP A 176 -6.26 -14.38 13.40
CA ASP A 176 -6.99 -14.19 14.66
C ASP A 176 -6.57 -12.94 15.39
N ASN A 177 -5.26 -12.68 15.35
CA ASN A 177 -4.66 -11.55 16.06
C ASN A 177 -3.56 -10.92 15.22
N PHE A 178 -3.43 -9.60 15.35
CA PHE A 178 -2.41 -8.82 14.65
C PHE A 178 -2.08 -7.58 15.49
N LYS A 179 -0.80 -7.32 15.69
CA LYS A 179 -0.31 -6.11 16.37
C LYS A 179 1.06 -5.71 15.84
N ILE A 180 1.37 -4.43 16.00
CA ILE A 180 2.70 -3.89 15.72
C ILE A 180 3.38 -3.63 17.05
N VAL A 181 4.48 -4.34 17.32
CA VAL A 181 5.27 -4.25 18.55
C VAL A 181 6.75 -4.28 18.15
N ASP A 182 7.56 -3.42 18.75
CA ASP A 182 9.01 -3.37 18.53
C ASP A 182 9.41 -3.32 17.03
N ASN A 183 8.67 -2.51 16.27
CA ASN A 183 8.86 -2.38 14.82
C ASN A 183 8.76 -3.71 14.04
N LYS A 184 7.96 -4.64 14.55
CA LYS A 184 7.61 -5.90 13.91
C LYS A 184 6.10 -6.09 13.92
N ILE A 185 5.59 -6.80 12.93
CA ILE A 185 4.23 -7.30 12.94
C ILE A 185 4.25 -8.66 13.63
N GLN A 186 3.45 -8.81 14.65
CA GLN A 186 3.21 -10.08 15.34
C GLN A 186 1.74 -10.44 15.21
N GLY A 187 1.47 -11.72 15.00
CA GLY A 187 0.10 -12.19 14.89
C GLY A 187 -0.03 -13.67 15.16
N THR A 188 -1.27 -14.10 15.18
CA THR A 188 -1.66 -15.51 15.17
C THR A 188 -2.57 -15.78 14.00
N ALA A 189 -2.40 -16.94 13.39
CA ALA A 189 -3.23 -17.40 12.29
C ALA A 189 -3.71 -18.82 12.58
N GLU A 190 -4.93 -19.11 12.18
CA GLU A 190 -5.46 -20.46 12.17
C GLU A 190 -4.82 -21.26 11.03
N LYS A 191 -4.55 -22.54 11.31
CA LYS A 191 -4.23 -23.49 10.26
C LYS A 191 -5.40 -23.59 9.30
N LEU A 192 -5.13 -23.61 8.00
CA LEU A 192 -6.14 -23.90 7.02
C LEU A 192 -6.63 -25.34 7.23
N ASP A 193 -7.79 -25.50 7.86
CA ASP A 193 -8.38 -26.83 8.03
C ASP A 193 -9.13 -27.22 6.76
N ILE A 194 -8.41 -27.94 5.89
CA ILE A 194 -8.96 -28.48 4.64
C ILE A 194 -10.16 -29.41 4.93
N LYS A 195 -10.23 -30.07 6.11
CA LYS A 195 -11.37 -30.90 6.49
C LYS A 195 -12.65 -30.09 6.67
N MET A 196 -12.61 -28.91 7.31
CA MET A 196 -13.77 -28.02 7.41
C MET A 196 -14.28 -27.56 6.05
N LEU A 197 -13.40 -27.45 5.06
CA LEU A 197 -13.77 -27.10 3.69
C LEU A 197 -14.42 -28.28 2.94
N LEU A 198 -14.07 -29.50 3.32
CA LEU A 198 -14.59 -30.74 2.72
C LEU A 198 -15.89 -31.24 3.39
N GLU A 199 -16.10 -30.91 4.67
CA GLU A 199 -17.29 -31.33 5.44
C GLU A 199 -18.53 -30.47 5.20
N ASN A 200 -18.39 -29.25 4.66
CA ASN A 200 -19.51 -28.44 4.18
C ASN A 200 -19.88 -28.89 2.75
N ASP A 201 -20.64 -29.94 2.65
CA ASP A 201 -21.04 -30.70 1.45
C ASP A 201 -22.00 -29.91 0.54
N ASP A 202 -21.65 -28.67 0.19
CA ASP A 202 -22.35 -27.87 -0.80
C ASP A 202 -21.46 -27.72 -2.04
N LYS A 203 -21.92 -28.26 -3.19
CA LYS A 203 -21.24 -28.19 -4.49
C LYS A 203 -20.68 -26.81 -4.82
N SER A 204 -21.35 -25.77 -4.32
CA SER A 204 -20.90 -24.38 -4.48
C SER A 204 -19.62 -24.04 -3.72
N SER A 205 -19.35 -24.76 -2.63
CA SER A 205 -18.13 -24.58 -1.83
C SER A 205 -16.93 -25.26 -2.49
N MET A 206 -17.11 -26.46 -3.06
CA MET A 206 -16.06 -27.15 -3.83
C MET A 206 -15.65 -26.34 -5.06
N GLU A 207 -16.60 -25.80 -5.80
CA GLU A 207 -16.31 -24.95 -6.99
C GLU A 207 -15.56 -23.65 -6.63
N LYS A 208 -15.81 -23.10 -5.43
CA LYS A 208 -15.05 -21.96 -4.90
C LYS A 208 -13.64 -22.35 -4.49
N ILE A 209 -13.45 -23.52 -3.91
CA ILE A 209 -12.15 -24.07 -3.51
C ILE A 209 -11.32 -24.37 -4.75
N ASP A 210 -11.88 -25.03 -5.75
CA ASP A 210 -11.19 -25.34 -7.02
C ASP A 210 -10.75 -24.05 -7.73
N LYS A 211 -11.60 -23.01 -7.74
CA LYS A 211 -11.22 -21.67 -8.23
C LYS A 211 -10.13 -21.00 -7.40
N GLN A 212 -10.13 -21.17 -6.08
CA GLN A 212 -9.08 -20.63 -5.22
C GLN A 212 -7.77 -21.39 -5.39
N ILE A 213 -7.81 -22.72 -5.48
CA ILE A 213 -6.64 -23.56 -5.78
C ILE A 213 -6.07 -23.20 -7.15
N ALA A 214 -6.87 -23.13 -8.18
CA ALA A 214 -6.44 -22.74 -9.53
C ALA A 214 -5.84 -21.31 -9.54
N THR A 215 -6.41 -20.39 -8.76
CA THR A 215 -5.87 -19.03 -8.63
C THR A 215 -4.53 -19.01 -7.88
N LEU A 216 -4.37 -19.88 -6.87
CA LEU A 216 -3.12 -20.05 -6.13
C LEU A 216 -2.05 -20.71 -7.00
N GLU A 217 -2.41 -21.73 -7.76
CA GLU A 217 -1.51 -22.40 -8.70
C GLU A 217 -1.06 -21.46 -9.81
N GLN A 218 -1.96 -20.64 -10.37
CA GLN A 218 -1.58 -19.59 -11.33
C GLN A 218 -0.63 -18.56 -10.72
N LYS A 219 -0.85 -18.15 -9.46
CA LYS A 219 0.05 -17.25 -8.76
C LYS A 219 1.40 -17.90 -8.47
N ILE A 220 1.43 -19.17 -8.10
CA ILE A 220 2.66 -19.95 -7.92
C ILE A 220 3.40 -20.11 -9.25
N GLN A 221 2.70 -20.44 -10.33
CA GLN A 221 3.31 -20.51 -11.65
C GLN A 221 3.86 -19.16 -12.12
N SER A 222 3.14 -18.07 -11.90
CA SER A 222 3.65 -16.74 -12.25
C SER A 222 4.88 -16.35 -11.45
N VAL A 223 4.98 -16.76 -10.19
CA VAL A 223 6.18 -16.58 -9.37
C VAL A 223 7.33 -17.47 -9.87
N ASN A 224 7.05 -18.72 -10.20
CA ASN A 224 8.06 -19.65 -10.73
C ASN A 224 8.59 -19.23 -12.12
N VAL A 225 7.74 -18.68 -12.99
CA VAL A 225 8.16 -18.12 -14.28
C VAL A 225 9.06 -16.91 -14.08
N LEU A 226 8.72 -16.02 -13.14
CA LEU A 226 9.54 -14.86 -12.81
C LEU A 226 10.89 -15.27 -12.18
N MET A 227 10.93 -16.34 -11.39
CA MET A 227 12.18 -16.89 -10.84
C MET A 227 13.07 -17.49 -11.93
N ASN A 228 12.50 -18.25 -12.89
CA ASN A 228 13.24 -18.85 -14.00
C ASN A 228 13.73 -17.82 -15.04
N GLU A 229 13.07 -16.66 -15.17
CA GLU A 229 13.56 -15.57 -16.01
C GLU A 229 14.70 -14.76 -15.33
N ALA A 230 14.71 -14.72 -14.00
CA ALA A 230 15.77 -14.05 -13.24
C ALA A 230 17.09 -14.86 -13.20
N ASP A 231 17.02 -16.19 -13.28
CA ASP A 231 18.20 -17.08 -13.31
C ASP A 231 18.88 -17.13 -14.70
N LYS A 232 18.32 -16.48 -15.71
CA LYS A 232 18.85 -16.44 -17.09
C LYS A 232 19.50 -15.11 -17.47
N GLN A 233 19.59 -14.16 -16.54
CA GLN A 233 20.31 -12.88 -16.69
C GLN A 233 21.52 -12.81 -15.73
#